data_4a572b030badbae46fceb31ece0f9801
#
_entry.id   4a572b030badbae46fceb31ece0f9801
#
_cell.length_a   1.000
_cell.length_b   1.000
_cell.length_c   1.000
_cell.angle_alpha   90.00
_cell.angle_beta   90.00
_cell.angle_gamma   90.00
#
_symmetry.space_group_name_H-M   'P 1'
#
loop_
_entity.id
_entity.type
_entity.pdbx_description
1 polymer ?
#
loop_
_entity_poly.entity_id
_entity_poly.type
_entity_poly.pdbx_seq_one_letter_code
_entity_poly.pdbx_strand_id
1 'polypeptide(L)'
;MQEEQTLIEAKELGLKKFRKSPFWNVSLKVKPHEIVAISGEHGSGKSALLLALSGYMKFTNGTLTIADATLPNDFKESRKYVGLGLFNRINEFYNTQTIEEVLMSELKLASASPLFREQYKNNVKNREALHQYAYNVLAYWKVLSPRETAIGDLTPCERMRLGIALALLKKPWILFVDGVETELTSEQSECLLSDIREYVSKNYCSCLVGVLQSEIEKKADQVLRINRVSYSEDYELNKNGDGKNAR
;
A
#
# COMPACT_ATOMS: atom_id res chain seq x y z
N MET A 1 -23.25 20.96 -2.15
CA MET A 1 -22.14 20.31 -1.43
C MET A 1 -21.74 19.12 -2.28
N GLN A 2 -20.59 19.16 -2.95
CA GLN A 2 -20.03 17.97 -3.58
C GLN A 2 -19.70 17.00 -2.44
N GLU A 3 -20.27 15.81 -2.44
CA GLU A 3 -19.83 14.75 -1.54
C GLU A 3 -18.33 14.55 -1.79
N GLU A 4 -17.51 14.78 -0.78
CA GLU A 4 -16.08 14.53 -0.87
C GLU A 4 -15.87 13.06 -1.14
N GLN A 5 -15.36 12.75 -2.31
CA GLN A 5 -15.15 11.38 -2.76
C GLN A 5 -14.24 10.63 -1.76
N THR A 6 -14.72 9.51 -1.25
CA THR A 6 -13.97 8.64 -0.34
C THR A 6 -13.26 7.57 -1.16
N LEU A 7 -11.94 7.43 -1.00
CA LEU A 7 -11.15 6.39 -1.70
C LEU A 7 -11.17 5.04 -0.98
N ILE A 8 -11.20 5.05 0.36
CA ILE A 8 -11.35 3.85 1.19
C ILE A 8 -12.38 4.13 2.27
N GLU A 9 -13.34 3.24 2.42
CA GLU A 9 -14.21 3.18 3.59
C GLU A 9 -14.18 1.77 4.16
N ALA A 10 -13.60 1.62 5.34
CA ALA A 10 -13.62 0.40 6.15
C ALA A 10 -14.54 0.60 7.35
N LYS A 11 -15.43 -0.36 7.61
CA LYS A 11 -16.33 -0.36 8.77
C LYS A 11 -16.19 -1.68 9.51
N GLU A 12 -15.79 -1.60 10.78
CA GLU A 12 -15.65 -2.74 11.71
C GLU A 12 -14.81 -3.88 11.13
N LEU A 13 -13.79 -3.54 10.33
CA LEU A 13 -12.96 -4.52 9.63
C LEU A 13 -12.19 -5.38 10.64
N GLY A 14 -12.24 -6.69 10.48
CA GLY A 14 -11.57 -7.63 11.36
C GLY A 14 -11.07 -8.87 10.63
N LEU A 15 -9.98 -9.43 11.13
CA LEU A 15 -9.43 -10.70 10.65
C LEU A 15 -9.28 -11.68 11.82
N LYS A 16 -10.16 -12.68 11.85
CA LYS A 16 -10.11 -13.78 12.83
C LYS A 16 -9.27 -14.92 12.25
N LYS A 17 -8.23 -15.34 12.96
CA LYS A 17 -7.47 -16.56 12.69
C LYS A 17 -7.51 -17.45 13.94
N PHE A 18 -7.34 -18.76 13.77
CA PHE A 18 -7.53 -19.80 14.79
C PHE A 18 -6.93 -19.51 16.18
N ARG A 19 -5.85 -18.74 16.28
CA ARG A 19 -5.18 -18.41 17.56
C ARG A 19 -4.82 -16.93 17.72
N LYS A 20 -5.11 -16.07 16.75
CA LYS A 20 -4.74 -14.65 16.78
C LYS A 20 -5.65 -13.86 15.85
N SER A 21 -6.03 -12.67 16.30
CA SER A 21 -6.68 -11.67 15.46
C SER A 21 -5.67 -10.57 15.18
N PRO A 22 -5.05 -10.51 13.98
CA PRO A 22 -4.06 -9.49 13.67
C PRO A 22 -4.60 -8.07 13.82
N PHE A 23 -5.88 -7.87 13.52
CA PHE A 23 -6.60 -6.63 13.74
C PHE A 23 -8.09 -6.93 13.91
N TRP A 24 -8.80 -6.07 14.65
CA TRP A 24 -10.22 -6.24 14.93
C TRP A 24 -10.91 -4.89 15.11
N ASN A 25 -12.17 -4.80 14.64
CA ASN A 25 -13.03 -3.63 14.76
C ASN A 25 -12.39 -2.32 14.26
N VAL A 26 -11.74 -2.39 13.10
CA VAL A 26 -11.08 -1.24 12.50
C VAL A 26 -12.05 -0.50 11.58
N SER A 27 -12.25 0.79 11.86
CA SER A 27 -13.02 1.68 11.00
C SER A 27 -12.15 2.85 10.55
N LEU A 28 -12.17 3.13 9.24
CA LEU A 28 -11.31 4.14 8.63
C LEU A 28 -11.97 4.70 7.37
N LYS A 29 -11.83 5.99 7.14
CA LYS A 29 -12.13 6.65 5.85
C LYS A 29 -10.89 7.36 5.36
N VAL A 30 -10.60 7.21 4.07
CA VAL A 30 -9.47 7.87 3.39
C VAL A 30 -10.01 8.68 2.22
N LYS A 31 -9.67 9.95 2.17
CA LYS A 31 -10.01 10.87 1.09
C LYS A 31 -8.84 11.01 0.12
N PRO A 32 -9.04 11.55 -1.10
CA PRO A 32 -7.95 11.92 -1.98
C PRO A 32 -6.93 12.84 -1.29
N HIS A 33 -5.67 12.71 -1.66
CA HIS A 33 -4.55 13.53 -1.19
C HIS A 33 -4.19 13.38 0.30
N GLU A 34 -4.69 12.35 0.98
CA GLU A 34 -4.36 12.07 2.37
C GLU A 34 -3.21 11.07 2.51
N ILE A 35 -2.39 11.26 3.55
CA ILE A 35 -1.47 10.27 4.08
C ILE A 35 -2.04 9.76 5.39
N VAL A 36 -2.26 8.45 5.48
CA VAL A 36 -2.76 7.78 6.68
C VAL A 36 -1.67 6.88 7.25
N ALA A 37 -1.24 7.16 8.48
CA ALA A 37 -0.30 6.31 9.19
C ALA A 37 -1.06 5.18 9.93
N ILE A 38 -0.71 3.94 9.61
CA ILE A 38 -1.10 2.77 10.41
C ILE A 38 0.03 2.53 11.40
N SER A 39 -0.17 2.98 12.64
CA SER A 39 0.85 3.03 13.68
C SER A 39 0.69 1.90 14.70
N GLY A 40 1.80 1.37 15.19
CA GLY A 40 1.83 0.35 16.23
C GLY A 40 3.17 -0.35 16.33
N GLU A 41 3.36 -1.14 17.39
CA GLU A 41 4.58 -1.90 17.63
C GLU A 41 4.85 -2.99 16.58
N HIS A 42 6.06 -3.58 16.63
CA HIS A 42 6.35 -4.77 15.83
C HIS A 42 5.39 -5.93 16.17
N GLY A 43 4.79 -6.52 15.14
CA GLY A 43 3.85 -7.62 15.32
C GLY A 43 2.43 -7.21 15.75
N SER A 44 2.10 -5.91 15.76
CA SER A 44 0.74 -5.41 16.08
C SER A 44 -0.30 -5.69 15.00
N GLY A 45 0.11 -6.14 13.80
CA GLY A 45 -0.80 -6.45 12.70
C GLY A 45 -0.86 -5.40 11.58
N LYS A 46 0.01 -4.37 11.59
CA LYS A 46 0.04 -3.30 10.57
C LYS A 46 0.06 -3.84 9.13
N SER A 47 1.02 -4.70 8.81
CA SER A 47 1.14 -5.28 7.47
C SER A 47 -0.10 -6.08 7.07
N ALA A 48 -0.71 -6.82 8.01
CA ALA A 48 -1.94 -7.56 7.75
C ALA A 48 -3.12 -6.61 7.49
N LEU A 49 -3.24 -5.52 8.25
CA LEU A 49 -4.27 -4.51 8.04
C LEU A 49 -4.07 -3.78 6.71
N LEU A 50 -2.83 -3.34 6.39
CA LEU A 50 -2.52 -2.71 5.10
C LEU A 50 -2.88 -3.63 3.93
N LEU A 51 -2.54 -4.93 4.01
CA LEU A 51 -2.90 -5.90 2.97
C LEU A 51 -4.41 -6.15 2.88
N ALA A 52 -5.14 -6.10 3.99
CA ALA A 52 -6.60 -6.20 3.96
C ALA A 52 -7.22 -4.94 3.32
N LEU A 53 -6.79 -3.75 3.75
CA LEU A 53 -7.25 -2.46 3.21
C LEU A 53 -6.90 -2.29 1.73
N SER A 54 -5.84 -2.94 1.24
CA SER A 54 -5.46 -2.93 -0.17
C SER A 54 -6.18 -3.97 -1.03
N GLY A 55 -7.03 -4.83 -0.45
CA GLY A 55 -7.69 -5.92 -1.15
C GLY A 55 -6.77 -7.10 -1.53
N TYR A 56 -5.58 -7.19 -0.94
CA TYR A 56 -4.66 -8.33 -1.16
C TYR A 56 -4.77 -9.40 -0.08
N MET A 57 -5.44 -9.12 1.03
CA MET A 57 -5.74 -10.10 2.08
C MET A 57 -7.23 -10.11 2.37
N LYS A 58 -7.81 -11.30 2.53
CA LYS A 58 -9.20 -11.45 2.98
C LYS A 58 -9.34 -11.05 4.45
N PHE A 59 -10.51 -10.59 4.80
CA PHE A 59 -10.94 -10.30 6.16
C PHE A 59 -12.16 -11.14 6.52
N THR A 60 -12.51 -11.24 7.79
CA THR A 60 -13.59 -12.13 8.28
C THR A 60 -14.79 -11.38 8.82
N ASN A 61 -14.64 -10.08 9.11
CA ASN A 61 -15.70 -9.24 9.66
C ASN A 61 -15.64 -7.84 9.07
N GLY A 62 -16.77 -7.14 9.01
CA GLY A 62 -16.89 -5.78 8.55
C GLY A 62 -17.09 -5.67 7.04
N THR A 63 -17.03 -4.44 6.56
CA THR A 63 -17.14 -4.09 5.14
C THR A 63 -15.98 -3.21 4.72
N LEU A 64 -15.57 -3.31 3.45
CA LEU A 64 -14.51 -2.51 2.87
C LEU A 64 -14.92 -2.08 1.46
N THR A 65 -14.91 -0.80 1.21
CA THR A 65 -15.08 -0.23 -0.13
C THR A 65 -13.78 0.47 -0.53
N ILE A 66 -13.28 0.21 -1.74
CA ILE A 66 -12.10 0.83 -2.34
C ILE A 66 -12.53 1.44 -3.66
N ALA A 67 -12.51 2.76 -3.76
CA ALA A 67 -13.13 3.49 -4.85
C ALA A 67 -14.59 3.01 -5.05
N ASP A 68 -14.91 2.40 -6.20
CA ASP A 68 -16.25 1.90 -6.52
C ASP A 68 -16.44 0.40 -6.22
N ALA A 69 -15.39 -0.27 -5.72
CA ALA A 69 -15.38 -1.71 -5.49
C ALA A 69 -15.71 -2.07 -4.04
N THR A 70 -16.74 -2.91 -3.83
CA THR A 70 -17.13 -3.39 -2.49
C THR A 70 -16.62 -4.81 -2.27
N LEU A 71 -15.77 -4.98 -1.23
CA LEU A 71 -15.21 -6.28 -0.88
C LEU A 71 -16.10 -7.01 0.14
N PRO A 72 -16.19 -8.35 0.10
CA PRO A 72 -15.28 -9.26 -0.61
C PRO A 72 -15.61 -9.55 -2.08
N ASN A 73 -16.68 -9.02 -2.64
CA ASN A 73 -17.14 -9.42 -3.98
C ASN A 73 -16.20 -8.96 -5.10
N ASP A 74 -15.64 -7.76 -4.97
CA ASP A 74 -14.93 -7.05 -6.04
C ASP A 74 -13.41 -6.95 -5.85
N PHE A 75 -12.76 -7.98 -5.29
CA PHE A 75 -11.29 -7.97 -5.06
C PHE A 75 -10.47 -7.67 -6.32
N LYS A 76 -10.91 -8.18 -7.48
CA LYS A 76 -10.19 -7.94 -8.74
C LYS A 76 -10.34 -6.49 -9.19
N GLU A 77 -11.52 -5.93 -9.02
CA GLU A 77 -11.81 -4.55 -9.38
C GLU A 77 -11.03 -3.57 -8.49
N SER A 78 -11.07 -3.77 -7.18
CA SER A 78 -10.39 -2.90 -6.21
C SER A 78 -8.89 -2.75 -6.49
N ARG A 79 -8.21 -3.82 -6.94
CA ARG A 79 -6.77 -3.83 -7.22
C ARG A 79 -6.36 -2.94 -8.39
N LYS A 80 -7.28 -2.50 -9.22
CA LYS A 80 -6.99 -1.53 -10.28
C LYS A 80 -6.56 -0.19 -9.69
N TYR A 81 -7.16 0.20 -8.57
CA TYR A 81 -6.95 1.47 -7.91
C TYR A 81 -5.77 1.46 -6.93
N VAL A 82 -5.19 0.30 -6.64
CA VAL A 82 -4.22 0.09 -5.56
C VAL A 82 -2.82 -0.14 -6.11
N GLY A 83 -1.82 0.61 -5.62
CA GLY A 83 -0.39 0.33 -5.76
C GLY A 83 0.17 -0.23 -4.46
N LEU A 84 0.87 -1.37 -4.54
CA LEU A 84 1.63 -1.89 -3.41
C LEU A 84 3.11 -1.57 -3.61
N GLY A 85 3.69 -0.79 -2.68
CA GLY A 85 5.14 -0.74 -2.50
C GLY A 85 5.67 -2.10 -2.04
N LEU A 86 6.90 -2.14 -1.57
CA LEU A 86 7.45 -3.40 -1.07
C LEU A 86 6.76 -3.83 0.22
N PHE A 87 6.33 -5.06 0.25
CA PHE A 87 5.82 -5.77 1.42
C PHE A 87 6.63 -7.04 1.61
N ASN A 88 7.29 -7.15 2.74
CA ASN A 88 8.10 -8.31 3.07
C ASN A 88 7.30 -9.62 2.87
N ARG A 89 7.86 -10.60 2.17
CA ARG A 89 7.28 -11.92 1.85
C ARG A 89 6.04 -11.90 0.95
N ILE A 90 5.71 -10.77 0.32
CA ILE A 90 4.54 -10.66 -0.56
C ILE A 90 4.94 -10.36 -1.99
N ASN A 91 5.70 -9.28 -2.20
CA ASN A 91 6.14 -8.83 -3.52
C ASN A 91 7.62 -8.43 -3.51
N GLU A 92 8.44 -9.28 -2.89
CA GLU A 92 9.89 -9.12 -2.87
C GLU A 92 10.49 -9.34 -4.27
N PHE A 93 11.56 -8.62 -4.53
CA PHE A 93 12.36 -8.83 -5.74
C PHE A 93 13.37 -9.95 -5.52
N TYR A 94 13.73 -10.66 -6.58
CA TYR A 94 14.89 -11.52 -6.56
C TYR A 94 16.17 -10.69 -6.62
N ASN A 95 17.11 -10.95 -5.72
CA ASN A 95 18.36 -10.18 -5.62
C ASN A 95 19.20 -10.20 -6.90
N THR A 96 19.04 -11.20 -7.75
CA THR A 96 19.76 -11.37 -9.02
C THR A 96 19.11 -10.61 -10.19
N GLN A 97 17.87 -10.13 -10.05
CA GLN A 97 17.23 -9.33 -11.08
C GLN A 97 17.85 -7.94 -11.12
N THR A 98 17.92 -7.35 -12.31
CA THR A 98 18.32 -5.96 -12.48
C THR A 98 17.14 -5.00 -12.32
N ILE A 99 17.43 -3.72 -12.06
CA ILE A 99 16.41 -2.66 -12.05
C ILE A 99 15.64 -2.65 -13.37
N GLU A 100 16.36 -2.78 -14.53
CA GLU A 100 15.74 -2.79 -15.85
C GLU A 100 14.75 -3.95 -16.02
N GLU A 101 15.13 -5.16 -15.61
CA GLU A 101 14.26 -6.34 -15.74
C GLU A 101 12.96 -6.20 -14.97
N VAL A 102 13.01 -5.75 -13.71
CA VAL A 102 11.80 -5.55 -12.92
C VAL A 102 10.97 -4.37 -13.43
N LEU A 103 11.63 -3.28 -13.85
CA LEU A 103 10.96 -2.10 -14.42
C LEU A 103 10.18 -2.47 -15.68
N MET A 104 10.79 -3.19 -16.62
CA MET A 104 10.13 -3.58 -17.86
C MET A 104 9.00 -4.59 -17.63
N SER A 105 9.17 -5.49 -16.66
CA SER A 105 8.11 -6.42 -16.27
C SER A 105 6.89 -5.69 -15.71
N GLU A 106 7.11 -4.77 -14.77
CA GLU A 106 6.04 -3.99 -14.15
C GLU A 106 5.41 -2.99 -15.14
N LEU A 107 6.19 -2.38 -16.01
CA LEU A 107 5.68 -1.50 -17.08
C LEU A 107 4.71 -2.25 -18.02
N LYS A 108 5.03 -3.49 -18.37
CA LYS A 108 4.15 -4.34 -19.17
C LYS A 108 2.82 -4.59 -18.46
N LEU A 109 2.84 -4.87 -17.16
CA LEU A 109 1.63 -5.04 -16.36
C LEU A 109 0.85 -3.73 -16.22
N ALA A 110 1.55 -2.63 -15.94
CA ALA A 110 0.94 -1.30 -15.82
C ALA A 110 0.25 -0.86 -17.11
N SER A 111 0.86 -1.08 -18.27
CA SER A 111 0.29 -0.73 -19.58
C SER A 111 -0.99 -1.49 -19.94
N ALA A 112 -1.26 -2.61 -19.27
CA ALA A 112 -2.50 -3.36 -19.37
C ALA A 112 -3.61 -2.80 -18.46
N SER A 113 -3.28 -1.96 -17.48
CA SER A 113 -4.24 -1.37 -16.53
C SER A 113 -5.20 -0.40 -17.24
N PRO A 114 -6.51 -0.46 -16.94
CA PRO A 114 -7.47 0.51 -17.47
C PRO A 114 -7.14 1.96 -17.11
N LEU A 115 -6.76 2.24 -15.86
CA LEU A 115 -6.38 3.58 -15.40
C LEU A 115 -5.19 4.13 -16.17
N PHE A 116 -4.17 3.31 -16.40
CA PHE A 116 -3.01 3.71 -17.18
C PHE A 116 -3.40 4.03 -18.64
N ARG A 117 -4.20 3.16 -19.26
CA ARG A 117 -4.66 3.34 -20.65
C ARG A 117 -5.51 4.59 -20.82
N GLU A 118 -6.36 4.91 -19.87
CA GLU A 118 -7.18 6.11 -19.90
C GLU A 118 -6.32 7.38 -19.88
N GLN A 119 -5.32 7.42 -19.03
CA GLN A 119 -4.42 8.57 -18.90
C GLN A 119 -3.41 8.69 -20.06
N TYR A 120 -3.01 7.57 -20.66
CA TYR A 120 -1.99 7.49 -21.72
C TYR A 120 -2.55 7.26 -23.13
N LYS A 121 -3.79 7.60 -23.39
CA LYS A 121 -4.62 7.28 -24.58
C LYS A 121 -3.87 7.15 -25.91
N ASN A 122 -2.95 8.07 -26.21
CA ASN A 122 -2.27 8.14 -27.51
C ASN A 122 -0.87 7.48 -27.49
N ASN A 123 -0.28 7.20 -26.33
CA ASN A 123 1.11 6.77 -26.20
C ASN A 123 1.29 5.31 -25.77
N VAL A 124 0.20 4.60 -25.43
CA VAL A 124 0.30 3.19 -24.96
C VAL A 124 0.92 2.26 -26.02
N LYS A 125 0.79 2.58 -27.30
CA LYS A 125 1.39 1.81 -28.40
C LYS A 125 2.82 2.24 -28.74
N ASN A 126 3.29 3.37 -28.24
CA ASN A 126 4.66 3.86 -28.45
C ASN A 126 5.57 3.30 -27.36
N ARG A 127 6.36 2.29 -27.72
CA ARG A 127 7.28 1.62 -26.79
C ARG A 127 8.32 2.57 -26.21
N GLU A 128 8.86 3.45 -27.01
CA GLU A 128 9.87 4.43 -26.58
C GLU A 128 9.29 5.42 -25.56
N ALA A 129 8.10 5.94 -25.82
CA ALA A 129 7.39 6.82 -24.88
C ALA A 129 7.07 6.11 -23.55
N LEU A 130 6.72 4.82 -23.58
CA LEU A 130 6.49 4.04 -22.37
C LEU A 130 7.78 3.82 -21.57
N HIS A 131 8.88 3.50 -22.23
CA HIS A 131 10.18 3.35 -21.57
C HIS A 131 10.61 4.68 -20.95
N GLN A 132 10.50 5.79 -21.69
CA GLN A 132 10.83 7.13 -21.17
C GLN A 132 9.97 7.49 -19.95
N TYR A 133 8.67 7.17 -19.99
CA TYR A 133 7.80 7.33 -18.82
C TYR A 133 8.32 6.56 -17.61
N ALA A 134 8.66 5.28 -17.77
CA ALA A 134 9.14 4.44 -16.70
C ALA A 134 10.46 4.97 -16.11
N TYR A 135 11.39 5.41 -16.96
CA TYR A 135 12.65 6.01 -16.51
C TYR A 135 12.42 7.33 -15.76
N ASN A 136 11.48 8.16 -16.22
CA ASN A 136 11.11 9.39 -15.51
C ASN A 136 10.52 9.09 -14.12
N VAL A 137 9.77 8.00 -13.98
CA VAL A 137 9.26 7.56 -12.68
C VAL A 137 10.39 7.13 -11.75
N LEU A 138 11.37 6.35 -12.21
CA LEU A 138 12.56 6.01 -11.43
C LEU A 138 13.32 7.25 -10.97
N ALA A 139 13.57 8.18 -11.89
CA ALA A 139 14.29 9.42 -11.60
C ALA A 139 13.54 10.28 -10.55
N TYR A 140 12.22 10.41 -10.68
CA TYR A 140 11.39 11.12 -9.72
C TYR A 140 11.52 10.52 -8.31
N TRP A 141 11.54 9.19 -8.21
CA TRP A 141 11.70 8.48 -6.95
C TRP A 141 13.16 8.31 -6.51
N LYS A 142 14.10 9.00 -7.19
CA LYS A 142 15.52 9.02 -6.81
C LYS A 142 16.14 7.62 -6.76
N VAL A 143 15.74 6.74 -7.68
CA VAL A 143 16.44 5.50 -7.98
C VAL A 143 17.57 5.85 -8.94
N LEU A 144 18.78 6.02 -8.38
CA LEU A 144 19.91 6.65 -9.08
C LEU A 144 20.95 5.63 -9.58
N SER A 145 20.90 4.40 -9.08
CA SER A 145 21.79 3.32 -9.53
C SER A 145 21.58 3.02 -11.02
N PRO A 146 22.63 2.64 -11.74
CA PRO A 146 22.52 2.16 -13.12
C PRO A 146 21.44 1.08 -13.25
N ARG A 147 20.72 1.06 -14.36
CA ARG A 147 19.59 0.15 -14.56
C ARG A 147 19.99 -1.32 -14.63
N GLU A 148 21.25 -1.56 -14.94
CA GLU A 148 21.89 -2.89 -14.97
C GLU A 148 22.27 -3.38 -13.55
N THR A 149 22.17 -2.52 -12.54
CA THR A 149 22.48 -2.89 -11.14
C THR A 149 21.52 -3.97 -10.67
N ALA A 150 22.07 -5.01 -10.06
CA ALA A 150 21.28 -6.05 -9.42
C ALA A 150 20.57 -5.49 -8.17
N ILE A 151 19.33 -5.91 -7.94
CA ILE A 151 18.51 -5.42 -6.82
C ILE A 151 19.15 -5.75 -5.47
N GLY A 152 19.91 -6.85 -5.40
CA GLY A 152 20.65 -7.22 -4.20
C GLY A 152 21.75 -6.21 -3.80
N ASP A 153 22.23 -5.42 -4.75
CA ASP A 153 23.29 -4.43 -4.54
C ASP A 153 22.74 -3.03 -4.18
N LEU A 154 21.41 -2.85 -4.22
CA LEU A 154 20.77 -1.58 -3.84
C LEU A 154 20.80 -1.38 -2.34
N THR A 155 20.96 -0.12 -1.93
CA THR A 155 20.72 0.24 -0.53
C THR A 155 19.26 -0.01 -0.14
N PRO A 156 18.96 -0.28 1.15
CA PRO A 156 17.56 -0.44 1.61
C PRO A 156 16.67 0.73 1.20
N CYS A 157 17.17 1.97 1.29
CA CYS A 157 16.44 3.16 0.89
C CYS A 157 16.10 3.17 -0.61
N GLU A 158 17.08 2.85 -1.46
CA GLU A 158 16.88 2.83 -2.90
C GLU A 158 15.95 1.68 -3.33
N ARG A 159 16.10 0.52 -2.69
CA ARG A 159 15.20 -0.62 -2.89
C ARG A 159 13.75 -0.29 -2.55
N MET A 160 13.50 0.42 -1.44
CA MET A 160 12.16 0.87 -1.08
C MET A 160 11.62 1.90 -2.06
N ARG A 161 12.44 2.86 -2.50
CA ARG A 161 12.10 3.82 -3.55
C ARG A 161 11.76 3.15 -4.88
N LEU A 162 12.51 2.13 -5.26
CA LEU A 162 12.23 1.30 -6.43
C LEU A 162 10.84 0.64 -6.29
N GLY A 163 10.54 0.01 -5.16
CA GLY A 163 9.24 -0.60 -4.90
C GLY A 163 8.08 0.38 -5.03
N ILE A 164 8.23 1.60 -4.51
CA ILE A 164 7.24 2.67 -4.65
C ILE A 164 7.12 3.11 -6.11
N ALA A 165 8.23 3.34 -6.79
CA ALA A 165 8.26 3.73 -8.20
C ALA A 165 7.50 2.74 -9.08
N LEU A 166 7.77 1.44 -8.89
CA LEU A 166 7.10 0.38 -9.64
C LEU A 166 5.60 0.31 -9.33
N ALA A 167 5.21 0.46 -8.06
CA ALA A 167 3.80 0.50 -7.66
C ALA A 167 3.03 1.65 -8.32
N LEU A 168 3.71 2.76 -8.58
CA LEU A 168 3.13 3.97 -9.15
C LEU A 168 3.12 4.01 -10.70
N LEU A 169 3.78 3.06 -11.37
CA LEU A 169 3.77 2.98 -12.83
C LEU A 169 2.34 2.93 -13.40
N LYS A 170 1.43 2.22 -12.75
CA LYS A 170 0.03 2.12 -13.20
C LYS A 170 -0.86 3.29 -12.79
N LYS A 171 -0.29 4.31 -12.12
CA LYS A 171 -0.98 5.50 -11.60
C LYS A 171 -2.17 5.15 -10.68
N PRO A 172 -1.95 4.40 -9.62
CA PRO A 172 -3.01 4.03 -8.70
C PRO A 172 -3.56 5.25 -7.96
N TRP A 173 -4.80 5.15 -7.48
CA TRP A 173 -5.40 6.17 -6.62
C TRP A 173 -4.97 6.02 -5.16
N ILE A 174 -4.48 4.84 -4.78
CA ILE A 174 -4.08 4.55 -3.41
C ILE A 174 -2.76 3.78 -3.44
N LEU A 175 -1.75 4.33 -2.76
CA LEU A 175 -0.46 3.71 -2.53
C LEU A 175 -0.42 3.12 -1.13
N PHE A 176 0.05 1.89 -1.00
CA PHE A 176 0.32 1.25 0.28
C PHE A 176 1.83 1.03 0.42
N VAL A 177 2.39 1.44 1.56
CA VAL A 177 3.81 1.29 1.89
C VAL A 177 3.96 0.69 3.28
N ASP A 178 4.77 -0.36 3.41
CA ASP A 178 5.02 -1.02 4.69
C ASP A 178 6.51 -0.99 5.04
N GLY A 179 6.84 -1.13 6.32
CA GLY A 179 8.20 -1.36 6.78
C GLY A 179 9.15 -0.16 6.69
N VAL A 180 8.67 1.07 6.52
CA VAL A 180 9.51 2.26 6.32
C VAL A 180 10.57 2.39 7.41
N GLU A 181 10.19 2.28 8.68
CA GLU A 181 11.12 2.44 9.82
C GLU A 181 11.86 1.14 10.18
N THR A 182 11.53 0.03 9.53
CA THR A 182 12.23 -1.24 9.74
C THR A 182 13.50 -1.34 8.90
N GLU A 183 13.47 -0.78 7.71
CA GLU A 183 14.52 -0.86 6.71
C GLU A 183 15.36 0.42 6.61
N LEU A 184 14.83 1.55 7.07
CA LEU A 184 15.42 2.88 6.91
C LEU A 184 15.78 3.51 8.25
N THR A 185 16.79 4.40 8.23
CA THR A 185 17.04 5.30 9.36
C THR A 185 15.91 6.31 9.51
N SER A 186 15.80 6.96 10.68
CA SER A 186 14.78 8.00 10.90
C SER A 186 14.85 9.12 9.86
N GLU A 187 16.06 9.59 9.54
CA GLU A 187 16.28 10.64 8.53
C GLU A 187 15.84 10.18 7.12
N GLN A 188 16.19 8.96 6.74
CA GLN A 188 15.76 8.37 5.46
C GLN A 188 14.24 8.21 5.39
N SER A 189 13.62 7.77 6.48
CA SER A 189 12.17 7.62 6.60
C SER A 189 11.45 8.95 6.47
N GLU A 190 11.98 10.00 7.12
CA GLU A 190 11.44 11.36 7.02
C GLU A 190 11.54 11.93 5.61
N CYS A 191 12.69 11.74 4.96
CA CYS A 191 12.89 12.15 3.57
C CYS A 191 11.91 11.43 2.64
N LEU A 192 11.76 10.11 2.79
CA LEU A 192 10.83 9.32 2.00
C LEU A 192 9.38 9.77 2.17
N LEU A 193 8.94 10.03 3.41
CA LEU A 193 7.59 10.53 3.66
C LEU A 193 7.36 11.93 3.10
N SER A 194 8.39 12.78 3.08
CA SER A 194 8.31 14.09 2.42
C SER A 194 8.14 13.95 0.91
N ASP A 195 8.86 13.02 0.28
CA ASP A 195 8.71 12.72 -1.15
C ASP A 195 7.30 12.14 -1.46
N ILE A 196 6.79 11.26 -0.59
CA ILE A 196 5.42 10.72 -0.68
C ILE A 196 4.39 11.86 -0.54
N ARG A 197 4.57 12.77 0.41
CA ARG A 197 3.70 13.94 0.59
C ARG A 197 3.66 14.80 -0.66
N GLU A 198 4.81 15.09 -1.24
CA GLU A 198 4.90 15.86 -2.47
C GLU A 198 4.15 15.16 -3.62
N TYR A 199 4.34 13.85 -3.77
CA TYR A 199 3.64 13.08 -4.80
C TYR A 199 2.12 13.09 -4.61
N VAL A 200 1.65 12.81 -3.39
CA VAL A 200 0.22 12.76 -3.02
C VAL A 200 -0.45 14.12 -3.26
N SER A 201 0.22 15.23 -2.93
CA SER A 201 -0.32 16.58 -3.13
C SER A 201 -0.47 16.98 -4.61
N LYS A 202 0.36 16.41 -5.51
CA LYS A 202 0.38 16.74 -6.93
C LYS A 202 -0.43 15.78 -7.80
N ASN A 203 -0.80 14.62 -7.27
CA ASN A 203 -1.47 13.57 -8.04
C ASN A 203 -2.76 13.15 -7.33
N TYR A 204 -3.75 12.68 -8.08
CA TYR A 204 -4.95 12.08 -7.51
C TYR A 204 -4.60 10.73 -6.88
N CYS A 205 -4.00 10.80 -5.70
CA CYS A 205 -3.49 9.65 -4.97
C CYS A 205 -3.54 9.92 -3.47
N SER A 206 -3.70 8.88 -2.67
CA SER A 206 -3.52 8.88 -1.23
C SER A 206 -2.55 7.77 -0.83
N CYS A 207 -1.93 7.88 0.34
CA CYS A 207 -0.98 6.88 0.80
C CYS A 207 -1.37 6.35 2.18
N LEU A 208 -1.40 5.02 2.34
CA LEU A 208 -1.42 4.38 3.65
C LEU A 208 -0.04 3.80 3.94
N VAL A 209 0.55 4.23 5.06
CA VAL A 209 1.92 3.85 5.43
C VAL A 209 1.94 3.16 6.80
N GLY A 210 2.61 2.00 6.86
CA GLY A 210 2.89 1.30 8.11
C GLY A 210 4.08 1.91 8.82
N VAL A 211 3.88 2.43 10.03
CA VAL A 211 4.93 3.07 10.84
C VAL A 211 4.97 2.49 12.25
N LEU A 212 6.10 2.66 12.93
CA LEU A 212 6.17 2.46 14.36
C LEU A 212 5.57 3.68 15.09
N GLN A 213 5.32 3.54 16.38
CA GLN A 213 4.91 4.67 17.22
C GLN A 213 6.09 5.64 17.39
N SER A 214 6.17 6.64 16.53
CA SER A 214 7.32 7.55 16.44
C SER A 214 6.89 8.96 16.02
N GLU A 215 7.85 9.87 15.96
CA GLU A 215 7.64 11.24 15.44
C GLU A 215 7.16 11.23 13.97
N ILE A 216 7.44 10.15 13.25
CA ILE A 216 7.05 10.01 11.83
C ILE A 216 5.54 9.99 11.64
N GLU A 217 4.80 9.40 12.59
CA GLU A 217 3.33 9.36 12.50
C GLU A 217 2.70 10.77 12.50
N LYS A 218 3.39 11.77 13.10
CA LYS A 218 2.93 13.16 13.14
C LYS A 218 2.93 13.85 11.78
N LYS A 219 3.60 13.28 10.80
CA LYS A 219 3.64 13.78 9.41
C LYS A 219 2.45 13.29 8.56
N ALA A 220 1.62 12.41 9.09
CA ALA A 220 0.39 11.94 8.43
C ALA A 220 -0.79 12.87 8.73
N ASP A 221 -1.79 12.87 7.84
CA ASP A 221 -3.05 13.62 8.03
C ASP A 221 -3.96 12.90 9.02
N GLN A 222 -3.89 11.57 9.04
CA GLN A 222 -4.60 10.71 9.96
C GLN A 222 -3.66 9.65 10.53
N VAL A 223 -3.88 9.29 11.80
CA VAL A 223 -3.14 8.21 12.47
C VAL A 223 -4.14 7.19 13.01
N LEU A 224 -4.07 5.99 12.50
CA LEU A 224 -4.78 4.83 13.04
C LEU A 224 -3.81 3.99 13.85
N ARG A 225 -3.95 4.01 15.17
CA ARG A 225 -3.14 3.19 16.07
C ARG A 225 -3.76 1.82 16.24
N ILE A 226 -2.95 0.78 16.01
CA ILE A 226 -3.34 -0.61 16.25
C ILE A 226 -2.43 -1.25 17.30
N ASN A 227 -3.04 -1.91 18.24
CA ASN A 227 -2.35 -2.65 19.30
C ASN A 227 -2.43 -4.13 19.00
N ARG A 228 -1.49 -4.88 19.55
CA ARG A 228 -1.57 -6.34 19.53
C ARG A 228 -2.80 -6.77 20.34
N VAL A 229 -3.71 -7.49 19.71
CA VAL A 229 -4.86 -8.08 20.43
C VAL A 229 -4.35 -9.11 21.41
N SER A 230 -4.68 -8.95 22.71
CA SER A 230 -4.23 -9.86 23.75
C SER A 230 -4.98 -11.19 23.67
N TYR A 231 -4.39 -12.27 24.24
CA TYR A 231 -5.02 -13.59 24.23
C TYR A 231 -6.39 -13.59 24.96
N SER A 232 -6.56 -12.75 25.97
CA SER A 232 -7.83 -12.58 26.70
C SER A 232 -8.90 -11.92 25.83
N GLU A 233 -8.52 -10.91 25.05
CA GLU A 233 -9.42 -10.25 24.10
C GLU A 233 -9.78 -11.18 22.94
N ASP A 234 -8.81 -11.98 22.43
CA ASP A 234 -9.07 -13.02 21.44
C ASP A 234 -10.05 -14.09 21.94
N TYR A 235 -10.02 -14.43 23.23
CA TYR A 235 -10.96 -15.39 23.84
C TYR A 235 -12.38 -14.84 23.89
N GLU A 236 -12.57 -13.59 24.31
CA GLU A 236 -13.87 -12.92 24.33
C GLU A 236 -14.44 -12.68 22.92
N LEU A 237 -13.59 -12.30 21.96
CA LEU A 237 -13.96 -12.16 20.54
C LEU A 237 -14.44 -13.50 19.96
N ASN A 238 -13.81 -14.61 20.36
CA ASN A 238 -14.21 -15.96 19.95
C ASN A 238 -15.55 -16.40 20.54
N LYS A 239 -15.84 -16.06 21.79
CA LYS A 239 -17.13 -16.35 22.44
C LYS A 239 -18.30 -15.63 21.77
N ASN A 240 -18.11 -14.36 21.42
CA ASN A 240 -19.15 -13.53 20.82
C ASN A 240 -19.42 -13.85 19.34
N GLY A 241 -18.47 -14.51 18.67
CA GLY A 241 -18.60 -14.93 17.26
C GLY A 241 -19.40 -16.23 17.08
N ASP A 242 -19.27 -17.17 18.00
CA ASP A 242 -19.93 -18.48 17.88
C ASP A 242 -21.42 -18.46 18.27
N GLY A 243 -21.89 -17.38 18.94
CA GLY A 243 -23.30 -17.23 19.36
C GLY A 243 -24.25 -16.79 18.25
N LYS A 244 -23.78 -16.43 17.05
CA LYS A 244 -24.64 -15.96 15.95
C LYS A 244 -24.91 -17.00 14.84
N ASN A 245 -24.30 -18.18 14.90
CA ASN A 245 -24.48 -19.25 13.92
C ASN A 245 -25.23 -20.48 14.42
N ALA A 246 -25.91 -20.39 15.57
CA ALA A 246 -26.80 -21.44 16.09
C ALA A 246 -28.23 -20.88 16.20
N ARG A 247 -28.88 -20.70 15.04
CA ARG A 247 -30.35 -20.73 14.89
C ARG A 247 -30.69 -20.87 13.41
#